data_e760771f53926793b15f8bce5702ffc8
#
_entry.id   e760771f53926793b15f8bce5702ffc8
#
_cell.length_a   1.000
_cell.length_b   1.000
_cell.length_c   1.000
_cell.angle_alpha   90.00
_cell.angle_beta   90.00
_cell.angle_gamma   90.00
#
_symmetry.space_group_name_H-M   'P 1'
#
loop_
_entity.id
_entity.type
_entity.pdbx_description
1 polymer ?
#
loop_
_entity_poly.entity_id
_entity_poly.type
_entity_poly.pdbx_seq_one_letter_code
_entity_poly.pdbx_strand_id
1 'polypeptide(L)'
;MASGDVLVVGNGAREHAFVWKLRQSPFVGSIYVAPGNAGTACIAHNISIEATDINTLSHFAREKDIDLTVVGPELPLKLGIVDLFQQNGLCIFGPTASASKIETSKVFAKNLMVEVKLRLFLTLPC
;
A
#
# COMPACT_ATOMS: atom_id res chain seq x y z
N MET A 1 15.51 -15.33 -2.54
CA MET A 1 15.32 -13.90 -2.75
C MET A 1 14.18 -13.41 -1.87
N ALA A 2 14.43 -12.37 -1.11
CA ALA A 2 13.41 -11.84 -0.22
C ALA A 2 12.28 -11.17 -1.02
N SER A 3 11.03 -11.46 -0.64
CA SER A 3 9.86 -10.79 -1.16
C SER A 3 9.28 -9.89 -0.08
N GLY A 4 8.61 -8.81 -0.48
CA GLY A 4 8.00 -7.86 0.44
C GLY A 4 6.50 -7.99 0.49
N ASP A 5 5.93 -7.79 1.67
CA ASP A 5 4.50 -7.80 1.87
C ASP A 5 3.95 -6.38 1.79
N VAL A 6 2.78 -6.24 1.20
CA VAL A 6 2.17 -4.93 0.92
C VAL A 6 0.77 -4.87 1.55
N LEU A 7 0.47 -3.74 2.17
CA LEU A 7 -0.87 -3.41 2.64
C LEU A 7 -1.44 -2.30 1.76
N VAL A 8 -2.62 -2.53 1.18
CA VAL A 8 -3.33 -1.52 0.40
C VAL A 8 -4.56 -1.09 1.19
N VAL A 9 -4.68 0.20 1.48
CA VAL A 9 -5.79 0.76 2.26
C VAL A 9 -6.84 1.31 1.33
N GLY A 10 -8.07 0.83 1.47
CA GLY A 10 -9.21 1.27 0.68
C GLY A 10 -10.06 0.13 0.17
N ASN A 11 -11.11 0.46 -0.58
CA ASN A 11 -12.07 -0.53 -1.06
C ASN A 11 -12.59 -0.26 -2.48
N GLY A 12 -11.96 0.64 -3.22
CA GLY A 12 -12.44 1.06 -4.52
C GLY A 12 -11.70 0.42 -5.69
N ALA A 13 -12.04 0.86 -6.89
CA ALA A 13 -11.43 0.38 -8.12
C ALA A 13 -9.96 0.73 -8.22
N ARG A 14 -9.57 1.87 -7.67
CA ARG A 14 -8.17 2.31 -7.65
C ARG A 14 -7.30 1.31 -6.88
N GLU A 15 -7.77 0.90 -5.72
CA GLU A 15 -7.08 -0.07 -4.88
C GLU A 15 -7.04 -1.44 -5.55
N HIS A 16 -8.11 -1.84 -6.22
CA HIS A 16 -8.12 -3.07 -6.99
C HIS A 16 -7.06 -3.03 -8.11
N ALA A 17 -6.93 -1.89 -8.80
CA ALA A 17 -5.92 -1.71 -9.84
C ALA A 17 -4.50 -1.79 -9.28
N PHE A 18 -4.23 -1.19 -8.11
CA PHE A 18 -2.95 -1.31 -7.43
C PHE A 18 -2.61 -2.76 -7.12
N VAL A 19 -3.57 -3.48 -6.54
CA VAL A 19 -3.38 -4.89 -6.16
C VAL A 19 -3.10 -5.74 -7.39
N TRP A 20 -3.87 -5.54 -8.47
CA TRP A 20 -3.70 -6.26 -9.72
C TRP A 20 -2.28 -6.07 -10.28
N LYS A 21 -1.78 -4.83 -10.22
CA LYS A 21 -0.44 -4.52 -10.73
C LYS A 21 0.66 -5.07 -9.81
N LEU A 22 0.51 -4.91 -8.51
CA LEU A 22 1.48 -5.43 -7.54
C LEU A 22 1.58 -6.95 -7.62
N ARG A 23 0.47 -7.62 -7.87
CA ARG A 23 0.42 -9.08 -7.96
C ARG A 23 1.29 -9.63 -9.09
N GLN A 24 1.56 -8.83 -10.12
CA GLN A 24 2.41 -9.22 -11.24
C GLN A 24 3.90 -9.13 -10.94
N SER A 25 4.28 -8.52 -9.82
CA SER A 25 5.69 -8.37 -9.47
C SER A 25 6.21 -9.64 -8.79
N PRO A 26 7.35 -10.18 -9.23
CA PRO A 26 7.96 -11.34 -8.55
C PRO A 26 8.55 -10.98 -7.19
N PHE A 27 8.68 -9.68 -6.88
CA PHE A 27 9.26 -9.21 -5.63
C PHE A 27 8.21 -8.92 -4.57
N VAL A 28 6.92 -9.03 -4.91
CA VAL A 28 5.83 -8.84 -3.96
C VAL A 28 5.41 -10.21 -3.43
N GLY A 29 5.40 -10.34 -2.10
CA GLY A 29 4.92 -11.54 -1.42
C GLY A 29 3.41 -11.50 -1.22
N SER A 30 2.99 -11.42 0.03
CA SER A 30 1.56 -11.33 0.35
C SER A 30 1.04 -9.91 0.18
N ILE A 31 -0.19 -9.79 -0.29
CA ILE A 31 -0.88 -8.50 -0.42
C ILE A 31 -2.14 -8.54 0.45
N TYR A 32 -2.25 -7.56 1.34
CA TYR A 32 -3.42 -7.39 2.22
C TYR A 32 -4.15 -6.12 1.79
N VAL A 33 -5.47 -6.15 1.84
CA VAL A 33 -6.30 -4.99 1.47
C VAL A 33 -7.28 -4.70 2.62
N ALA A 34 -7.33 -3.48 3.06
CA ALA A 34 -8.16 -3.07 4.19
C ALA A 34 -9.11 -1.92 3.80
N PRO A 35 -10.41 -2.13 3.75
CA PRO A 35 -11.13 -3.39 3.94
C PRO A 35 -11.21 -4.24 2.66
N GLY A 36 -10.89 -3.69 1.49
CA GLY A 36 -10.98 -4.39 0.23
C GLY A 36 -12.40 -4.51 -0.32
N ASN A 37 -12.54 -5.26 -1.40
CA ASN A 37 -13.83 -5.50 -2.05
C ASN A 37 -13.84 -6.91 -2.66
N ALA A 38 -14.93 -7.25 -3.37
CA ALA A 38 -15.06 -8.58 -3.95
C ALA A 38 -13.96 -8.90 -4.98
N GLY A 39 -13.53 -7.88 -5.75
CA GLY A 39 -12.46 -8.06 -6.73
C GLY A 39 -11.11 -8.31 -6.08
N THR A 40 -10.78 -7.56 -5.03
CA THR A 40 -9.50 -7.76 -4.33
C THR A 40 -9.47 -9.08 -3.57
N ALA A 41 -10.63 -9.60 -3.13
CA ALA A 41 -10.70 -10.90 -2.46
C ALA A 41 -10.25 -12.04 -3.38
N CYS A 42 -10.35 -11.87 -4.69
CA CYS A 42 -9.96 -12.90 -5.66
C CYS A 42 -8.43 -12.97 -5.86
N ILE A 43 -7.71 -11.89 -5.58
CA ILE A 43 -6.29 -11.79 -5.91
C ILE A 43 -5.40 -11.39 -4.72
N ALA A 44 -5.99 -11.13 -3.57
CA ALA A 44 -5.28 -10.72 -2.36
C ALA A 44 -6.06 -11.15 -1.13
N HIS A 45 -5.58 -10.74 0.05
CA HIS A 45 -6.22 -11.03 1.33
C HIS A 45 -6.92 -9.77 1.84
N ASN A 46 -8.24 -9.77 1.83
CA ASN A 46 -8.99 -8.70 2.46
C ASN A 46 -8.95 -8.87 3.98
N ILE A 47 -8.79 -7.77 4.69
CA ILE A 47 -8.82 -7.76 6.16
C ILE A 47 -9.91 -6.81 6.63
N SER A 48 -10.61 -7.19 7.69
CA SER A 48 -11.76 -6.44 8.21
C SER A 48 -11.31 -5.27 9.08
N ILE A 49 -10.58 -4.33 8.49
CA ILE A 49 -10.16 -3.09 9.13
C ILE A 49 -10.60 -1.94 8.25
N GLU A 50 -11.36 -1.01 8.81
CA GLU A 50 -11.82 0.16 8.06
C GLU A 50 -10.65 1.06 7.69
N ALA A 51 -10.74 1.70 6.52
CA ALA A 51 -9.71 2.60 6.05
C ALA A 51 -9.50 3.80 6.98
N THR A 52 -10.51 4.14 7.76
CA THR A 52 -10.44 5.26 8.72
C THR A 52 -9.88 4.86 10.08
N ASP A 53 -9.73 3.57 10.35
CA ASP A 53 -9.19 3.09 11.61
C ASP A 53 -7.67 3.00 11.52
N ILE A 54 -7.03 4.16 11.49
CA ILE A 54 -5.59 4.26 11.24
C ILE A 54 -4.74 3.61 12.34
N ASN A 55 -5.21 3.60 13.57
CA ASN A 55 -4.49 2.98 14.67
C ASN A 55 -4.42 1.47 14.51
N THR A 56 -5.54 0.84 14.17
CA THR A 56 -5.59 -0.60 13.93
C THR A 56 -4.78 -0.98 12.69
N LEU A 57 -4.80 -0.15 11.65
CA LEU A 57 -4.00 -0.36 10.45
C LEU A 57 -2.51 -0.33 10.77
N SER A 58 -2.07 0.63 11.56
CA SER A 58 -0.68 0.73 11.98
C SER A 58 -0.24 -0.49 12.79
N HIS A 59 -1.09 -0.93 13.72
CA HIS A 59 -0.83 -2.11 14.52
C HIS A 59 -0.71 -3.35 13.64
N PHE A 60 -1.63 -3.53 12.70
CA PHE A 60 -1.59 -4.65 11.74
C PHE A 60 -0.30 -4.64 10.93
N ALA A 61 0.09 -3.48 10.41
CA ALA A 61 1.30 -3.36 9.61
C ALA A 61 2.56 -3.71 10.40
N ARG A 62 2.60 -3.38 11.68
CA ARG A 62 3.72 -3.76 12.55
C ARG A 62 3.74 -5.25 12.85
N GLU A 63 2.59 -5.83 13.17
CA GLU A 63 2.51 -7.25 13.49
C GLU A 63 2.87 -8.14 12.31
N LYS A 64 2.46 -7.76 11.11
CA LYS A 64 2.70 -8.53 9.90
C LYS A 64 4.01 -8.18 9.20
N ASP A 65 4.80 -7.27 9.75
CA ASP A 65 6.04 -6.80 9.13
C ASP A 65 5.80 -6.34 7.68
N ILE A 66 4.78 -5.52 7.49
CA ILE A 66 4.45 -4.98 6.17
C ILE A 66 5.59 -4.09 5.69
N ASP A 67 6.06 -4.33 4.48
CA ASP A 67 7.19 -3.59 3.89
C ASP A 67 6.76 -2.27 3.27
N LEU A 68 5.54 -2.21 2.74
CA LEU A 68 5.02 -0.99 2.13
C LEU A 68 3.50 -0.94 2.31
N THR A 69 3.00 0.24 2.71
CA THR A 69 1.56 0.50 2.77
C THR A 69 1.21 1.54 1.72
N VAL A 70 0.16 1.28 0.95
CA VAL A 70 -0.35 2.20 -0.08
C VAL A 70 -1.76 2.62 0.30
N VAL A 71 -2.01 3.93 0.35
CA VAL A 71 -3.31 4.49 0.73
C VAL A 71 -3.99 5.06 -0.49
N GLY A 72 -5.18 4.55 -0.83
CA GLY A 72 -5.97 5.04 -1.95
C GLY A 72 -6.85 6.24 -1.61
N PRO A 73 -7.72 6.16 -0.59
CA PRO A 73 -8.67 7.23 -0.31
C PRO A 73 -8.05 8.40 0.45
N GLU A 74 -8.70 9.56 0.36
CA GLU A 74 -8.22 10.79 1.01
C GLU A 74 -8.47 10.82 2.51
N LEU A 75 -9.56 10.21 2.98
CA LEU A 75 -9.97 10.34 4.38
C LEU A 75 -8.91 9.83 5.37
N PRO A 76 -8.30 8.66 5.18
CA PRO A 76 -7.22 8.24 6.07
C PRO A 76 -6.07 9.23 6.15
N LEU A 77 -5.77 9.92 5.04
CA LEU A 77 -4.71 10.94 5.02
C LEU A 77 -5.08 12.14 5.88
N LYS A 78 -6.33 12.57 5.81
CA LYS A 78 -6.83 13.67 6.64
C LYS A 78 -6.79 13.30 8.12
N LEU A 79 -6.90 12.01 8.43
CA LEU A 79 -6.85 11.51 9.80
C LEU A 79 -5.40 11.31 10.30
N GLY A 80 -4.40 11.53 9.44
CA GLY A 80 -3.01 11.48 9.85
C GLY A 80 -2.32 10.13 9.73
N ILE A 81 -2.79 9.26 8.84
CA ILE A 81 -2.23 7.92 8.69
C ILE A 81 -0.75 7.95 8.31
N VAL A 82 -0.33 8.90 7.47
CA VAL A 82 1.06 8.99 7.02
C VAL A 82 1.97 9.31 8.20
N ASP A 83 1.60 10.32 9.00
CA ASP A 83 2.39 10.69 10.17
C ASP A 83 2.46 9.54 11.18
N LEU A 84 1.35 8.87 11.42
CA LEU A 84 1.31 7.76 12.35
C LEU A 84 2.22 6.61 11.91
N PHE A 85 2.18 6.25 10.63
CA PHE A 85 3.02 5.17 10.11
C PHE A 85 4.49 5.55 10.15
N GLN A 86 4.83 6.80 9.80
CA GLN A 86 6.20 7.27 9.85
C GLN A 86 6.76 7.28 11.27
N GLN A 87 5.95 7.69 12.26
CA GLN A 87 6.34 7.64 13.67
C GLN A 87 6.64 6.22 14.13
N ASN A 88 6.00 5.24 13.54
CA ASN A 88 6.21 3.82 13.87
C ASN A 88 7.26 3.15 12.98
N GLY A 89 7.98 3.92 12.17
CA GLY A 89 9.03 3.39 11.29
C GLY A 89 8.51 2.58 10.12
N LEU A 90 7.25 2.79 9.71
CA LEU A 90 6.62 2.06 8.63
C LEU A 90 6.67 2.86 7.33
N CYS A 91 7.01 2.16 6.23
CA CYS A 91 6.95 2.74 4.90
C CYS A 91 5.51 2.93 4.47
N ILE A 92 5.18 4.13 4.00
CA ILE A 92 3.83 4.43 3.53
C ILE A 92 3.87 5.36 2.32
N PHE A 93 3.00 5.07 1.36
CA PHE A 93 2.76 5.92 0.20
C PHE A 93 1.28 6.27 0.16
N GLY A 94 0.96 7.55 0.18
CA GLY A 94 -0.41 8.02 0.20
C GLY A 94 -0.72 8.98 -0.94
N PRO A 95 -2.00 9.26 -1.21
CA PRO A 95 -2.40 10.23 -2.22
C PRO A 95 -2.14 11.67 -1.77
N THR A 96 -0.87 12.03 -1.76
CA THR A 96 -0.40 13.39 -1.58
C THR A 96 -0.28 14.04 -2.96
N ALA A 97 0.46 15.15 -3.08
CA ALA A 97 0.80 15.70 -4.38
C ALA A 97 1.49 14.68 -5.27
N SER A 98 2.24 13.74 -4.67
CA SER A 98 2.89 12.65 -5.41
C SER A 98 1.88 11.68 -6.02
N ALA A 99 0.80 11.38 -5.32
CA ALA A 99 -0.23 10.49 -5.85
C ALA A 99 -1.00 11.13 -7.00
N SER A 100 -1.20 12.44 -6.97
CA SER A 100 -1.79 13.16 -8.10
C SER A 100 -0.95 12.99 -9.36
N LYS A 101 0.37 12.91 -9.21
CA LYS A 101 1.26 12.68 -10.34
C LYS A 101 1.10 11.29 -10.96
N ILE A 102 0.69 10.29 -10.20
CA ILE A 102 0.40 8.96 -10.74
C ILE A 102 -0.72 9.03 -11.75
N GLU A 103 -1.73 9.84 -11.48
CA GLU A 103 -2.88 10.00 -12.37
C GLU A 103 -2.56 10.86 -13.60
N THR A 104 -1.64 11.81 -13.48
CA THR A 104 -1.35 12.79 -14.53
C THR A 104 -0.06 12.52 -15.27
N SER A 105 0.83 11.66 -14.77
CA SER A 105 2.13 11.39 -15.37
C SER A 105 2.42 9.90 -15.43
N LYS A 106 2.44 9.37 -16.66
CA LYS A 106 2.80 7.96 -16.90
C LYS A 106 4.26 7.68 -16.53
N VAL A 107 5.13 8.67 -16.72
CA VAL A 107 6.55 8.53 -16.38
C VAL A 107 6.72 8.38 -14.88
N PHE A 108 6.03 9.22 -14.09
CA PHE A 108 6.09 9.14 -12.65
C PHE A 108 5.54 7.80 -12.14
N ALA A 109 4.42 7.34 -12.71
CA ALA A 109 3.84 6.06 -12.33
C ALA A 109 4.79 4.89 -12.62
N LYS A 110 5.45 4.89 -13.76
CA LYS A 110 6.46 3.88 -14.09
C LYS A 110 7.62 3.91 -13.12
N ASN A 111 8.15 5.09 -12.83
CA ASN A 111 9.27 5.24 -11.90
C ASN A 111 8.89 4.76 -10.50
N LEU A 112 7.68 5.06 -10.05
CA LEU A 112 7.18 4.59 -8.77
C LEU A 112 7.15 3.05 -8.72
N MET A 113 6.65 2.42 -9.77
CA MET A 113 6.59 0.95 -9.83
C MET A 113 7.98 0.32 -9.80
N VAL A 114 8.94 0.92 -10.50
CA VAL A 114 10.34 0.47 -10.47
C VAL A 114 10.93 0.64 -9.07
N GLU A 115 10.67 1.77 -8.43
CA GLU A 115 11.16 2.03 -7.09
C GLU A 115 10.60 1.05 -6.06
N VAL A 116 9.31 0.75 -6.13
CA VAL A 116 8.68 -0.24 -5.26
C VAL A 116 9.34 -1.61 -5.44
N LYS A 117 9.52 -2.05 -6.68
CA LYS A 117 10.21 -3.30 -6.96
C LYS A 117 11.63 -3.31 -6.41
N LEU A 118 12.36 -2.23 -6.62
CA LEU A 118 13.75 -2.13 -6.16
C LEU A 118 13.83 -2.17 -4.64
N ARG A 119 12.98 -1.43 -3.95
CA ARG A 119 12.94 -1.42 -2.49
C ARG A 119 12.63 -2.79 -1.92
N LEU A 120 11.61 -3.46 -2.45
CA LEU A 120 11.24 -4.79 -2.00
C LEU A 120 12.33 -5.81 -2.30
N PHE A 121 12.97 -5.68 -3.44
CA PHE A 121 14.07 -6.58 -3.82
C PHE A 121 15.28 -6.42 -2.91
N LEU A 122 15.66 -5.17 -2.61
CA LEU A 122 16.83 -4.88 -1.78
C LEU A 122 16.54 -4.99 -0.28
N THR A 123 15.28 -5.15 0.10
CA THR A 123 14.85 -5.19 1.51
C THR A 123 15.35 -3.99 2.32
N LEU A 124 15.41 -2.82 1.66
CA LEU A 124 15.87 -1.60 2.31
C LEU A 124 14.77 -1.04 3.21
N PRO A 125 15.12 -0.56 4.40
CA PRO A 125 14.15 0.15 5.22
C PRO A 125 13.79 1.49 4.57
N CYS A 126 12.65 1.99 4.92
CA CYS A 126 12.23 3.32 4.47
C CYS A 126 13.04 4.43 5.07
#